data_ede1be9d0630e939d3c71a923990c076
#
_entry.id   ede1be9d0630e939d3c71a923990c076
#
_cell.length_a   1.000
_cell.length_b   1.000
_cell.length_c   1.000
_cell.angle_alpha   90.00
_cell.angle_beta   90.00
_cell.angle_gamma   90.00
#
_symmetry.space_group_name_H-M   'P 1'
#
loop_
_entity.id
_entity.type
_entity.pdbx_description
1 polymer ?
#
loop_
_entity_poly.entity_id
_entity_poly.type
_entity_poly.pdbx_seq_one_letter_code
_entity_poly.pdbx_strand_id
1 'polypeptide(L)'
;MEQIKKTVSAAEEDQVSRKLLAWLNTYPNKPVDLIRFEFLPADTPAMAMSTIQAAYIVRKYILGGYQAEYQFKVIYRMKPGNSNDKRLKADEMLNALGDWAASEKPPNIGDGRRVIRIEPTTRSSLFAVYENGDEDHQILMKMNYEVNV
;
A
#
# COMPACT_ATOMS: atom_id res chain seq x y z
N MET A 1 25.96 17.77 -0.35
CA MET A 1 24.87 18.28 -1.18
C MET A 1 23.71 17.33 -1.11
N GLU A 2 22.57 17.81 -0.71
CA GLU A 2 21.37 16.98 -0.70
C GLU A 2 20.92 16.66 -2.11
N GLN A 3 20.63 15.38 -2.35
CA GLN A 3 19.96 15.00 -3.58
C GLN A 3 18.46 15.21 -3.42
N ILE A 4 17.91 16.08 -4.23
CA ILE A 4 16.47 16.26 -4.29
C ILE A 4 15.89 15.16 -5.17
N LYS A 5 15.04 14.29 -4.57
CA LYS A 5 14.37 13.25 -5.32
C LYS A 5 13.35 13.90 -6.26
N LYS A 6 13.41 13.53 -7.53
CA LYS A 6 12.43 14.02 -8.50
C LYS A 6 11.18 13.15 -8.43
N THR A 7 10.05 13.78 -8.15
CA THR A 7 8.76 13.08 -8.14
C THR A 7 8.29 12.81 -9.56
N VAL A 8 7.48 11.76 -9.71
CA VAL A 8 6.76 11.52 -10.95
C VAL A 8 5.65 12.57 -11.09
N SER A 9 5.04 12.70 -12.26
CA SER A 9 3.92 13.63 -12.42
C SER A 9 2.74 13.19 -11.56
N ALA A 10 1.92 14.17 -11.15
CA ALA A 10 0.70 13.87 -10.38
C ALA A 10 -0.25 12.96 -11.16
N ALA A 11 -0.37 13.18 -12.47
CA ALA A 11 -1.22 12.35 -13.33
C ALA A 11 -0.76 10.89 -13.34
N GLU A 12 0.55 10.66 -13.42
CA GLU A 12 1.11 9.30 -13.37
C GLU A 12 0.81 8.65 -12.02
N GLU A 13 1.08 9.36 -10.92
CA GLU A 13 0.84 8.84 -9.58
C GLU A 13 -0.63 8.48 -9.38
N ASP A 14 -1.55 9.32 -9.83
CA ASP A 14 -2.99 9.08 -9.71
C ASP A 14 -3.41 7.82 -10.46
N GLN A 15 -2.88 7.61 -11.65
CA GLN A 15 -3.17 6.41 -12.45
C GLN A 15 -2.61 5.16 -11.79
N VAL A 16 -1.38 5.23 -11.29
CA VAL A 16 -0.73 4.11 -10.60
C VAL A 16 -1.50 3.77 -9.32
N SER A 17 -1.90 4.78 -8.55
CA SER A 17 -2.68 4.59 -7.32
C SER A 17 -4.00 3.87 -7.62
N ARG A 18 -4.70 4.26 -8.67
CA ARG A 18 -5.98 3.64 -9.04
C ARG A 18 -5.82 2.17 -9.40
N LYS A 19 -4.80 1.85 -10.18
CA LYS A 19 -4.54 0.47 -10.61
C LYS A 19 -4.08 -0.40 -9.44
N LEU A 20 -3.21 0.14 -8.59
CA LEU A 20 -2.74 -0.57 -7.42
C LEU A 20 -3.88 -0.87 -6.43
N LEU A 21 -4.76 0.10 -6.19
CA LEU A 21 -5.91 -0.09 -5.31
C LEU A 21 -6.83 -1.18 -5.83
N ALA A 22 -7.13 -1.17 -7.14
CA ALA A 22 -7.96 -2.19 -7.75
C ALA A 22 -7.35 -3.59 -7.57
N TRP A 23 -6.02 -3.69 -7.72
CA TRP A 23 -5.32 -4.97 -7.53
C TRP A 23 -5.34 -5.43 -6.08
N LEU A 24 -5.12 -4.52 -5.13
CA LEU A 24 -5.18 -4.86 -3.70
C LEU A 24 -6.56 -5.41 -3.33
N ASN A 25 -7.61 -4.89 -3.95
CA ASN A 25 -8.97 -5.39 -3.71
C ASN A 25 -9.21 -6.80 -4.24
N THR A 26 -8.28 -7.37 -5.01
CA THR A 26 -8.34 -8.78 -5.42
C THR A 26 -7.78 -9.72 -4.37
N TYR A 27 -7.21 -9.22 -3.26
CA TYR A 27 -6.73 -10.06 -2.18
C TYR A 27 -7.88 -10.92 -1.63
N PRO A 28 -7.77 -12.27 -1.74
CA PRO A 28 -8.93 -13.13 -1.46
C PRO A 28 -9.32 -13.20 0.01
N ASN A 29 -8.38 -12.92 0.91
CA ASN A 29 -8.61 -13.06 2.35
C ASN A 29 -8.80 -11.73 3.07
N LYS A 30 -9.16 -10.67 2.34
CA LYS A 30 -9.44 -9.40 2.99
C LYS A 30 -10.67 -9.53 3.88
N PRO A 31 -10.63 -9.00 5.12
CA PRO A 31 -11.72 -9.15 6.07
C PRO A 31 -12.83 -8.12 5.88
N VAL A 32 -12.76 -7.31 4.84
CA VAL A 32 -13.72 -6.25 4.51
C VAL A 32 -14.17 -6.41 3.07
N ASP A 33 -15.28 -5.80 2.71
CA ASP A 33 -15.81 -5.87 1.34
C ASP A 33 -14.95 -5.07 0.37
N LEU A 34 -14.41 -3.94 0.83
CA LEU A 34 -13.65 -3.01 -0.01
C LEU A 34 -12.53 -2.37 0.77
N ILE A 35 -11.32 -2.40 0.20
CA ILE A 35 -10.19 -1.56 0.65
C ILE A 35 -10.37 -0.21 -0.01
N ARG A 36 -10.47 0.85 0.80
CA ARG A 36 -10.71 2.20 0.30
C ARG A 36 -9.41 2.96 0.11
N PHE A 37 -9.47 4.10 -0.54
CA PHE A 37 -8.29 4.96 -0.74
C PHE A 37 -8.38 6.16 0.19
N GLU A 38 -7.40 6.25 1.11
CA GLU A 38 -7.21 7.38 2.06
C GLU A 38 -8.44 7.70 2.93
N PHE A 39 -9.38 6.79 3.02
CA PHE A 39 -10.60 7.00 3.78
C PHE A 39 -10.96 5.75 4.57
N LEU A 40 -11.23 5.94 5.86
CA LEU A 40 -11.72 4.90 6.75
C LEU A 40 -13.10 5.29 7.26
N PRO A 41 -14.15 4.55 6.90
CA PRO A 41 -15.49 4.85 7.38
C PRO A 41 -15.61 4.64 8.89
N ALA A 42 -16.63 5.24 9.50
CA ALA A 42 -16.88 5.11 10.92
C ALA A 42 -17.23 3.67 11.34
N ASP A 43 -17.84 2.91 10.43
CA ASP A 43 -18.20 1.53 10.71
C ASP A 43 -16.96 0.63 10.59
N THR A 44 -16.68 -0.15 11.64
CA THR A 44 -15.56 -1.08 11.64
C THR A 44 -16.05 -2.52 11.55
N PRO A 45 -15.23 -3.43 11.00
CA PRO A 45 -13.87 -3.23 10.51
C PRO A 45 -13.82 -2.49 9.17
N ALA A 46 -12.72 -1.79 8.93
CA ALA A 46 -12.49 -1.05 7.70
C ALA A 46 -11.03 -1.10 7.30
N MET A 47 -10.76 -1.02 6.00
CA MET A 47 -9.39 -0.98 5.47
C MET A 47 -9.23 0.14 4.48
N ALA A 48 -8.03 0.70 4.43
CA ALA A 48 -7.66 1.71 3.44
C ALA A 48 -6.20 1.56 3.02
N MET A 49 -5.95 1.91 1.77
CA MET A 49 -4.61 2.13 1.25
C MET A 49 -4.36 3.65 1.26
N SER A 50 -3.18 4.05 1.66
CA SER A 50 -2.79 5.46 1.67
C SER A 50 -1.35 5.59 1.19
N THR A 51 -1.06 6.68 0.47
CA THR A 51 0.31 6.97 0.07
C THR A 51 1.09 7.52 1.26
N ILE A 52 2.39 7.18 1.32
CA ILE A 52 3.28 7.70 2.37
C ILE A 52 3.91 9.00 1.92
N GLN A 53 4.28 9.06 0.65
CA GLN A 53 4.89 10.23 0.03
C GLN A 53 4.66 10.18 -1.47
N ALA A 54 4.94 11.28 -2.17
CA ALA A 54 4.85 11.28 -3.62
C ALA A 54 5.80 10.26 -4.23
N ALA A 55 5.34 9.53 -5.24
CA ALA A 55 6.18 8.59 -5.97
C ALA A 55 7.35 9.34 -6.63
N TYR A 56 8.53 8.75 -6.59
CA TYR A 56 9.73 9.44 -7.06
C TYR A 56 10.59 8.54 -7.92
N ILE A 57 11.38 9.19 -8.79
CA ILE A 57 12.29 8.51 -9.72
C ILE A 57 13.56 8.13 -8.96
N VAL A 58 13.90 6.82 -8.99
CA VAL A 58 15.11 6.30 -8.35
C VAL A 58 16.25 6.11 -9.32
N ARG A 59 15.96 5.98 -10.62
CA ARG A 59 16.96 5.73 -11.65
C ARG A 59 16.42 6.15 -13.01
N LYS A 60 17.23 6.88 -13.76
CA LYS A 60 16.95 7.18 -15.17
C LYS A 60 17.79 6.25 -16.05
N TYR A 61 17.19 5.74 -17.10
CA TYR A 61 17.87 4.90 -18.06
C TYR A 61 18.49 5.75 -19.18
N ILE A 62 19.64 5.31 -19.69
CA ILE A 62 20.39 6.03 -20.71
C ILE A 62 19.58 6.18 -21.99
N LEU A 63 18.84 5.13 -22.37
CA LEU A 63 18.07 5.10 -23.63
C LEU A 63 16.63 5.60 -23.47
N GLY A 64 16.34 6.27 -22.37
CA GLY A 64 15.01 6.76 -22.06
C GLY A 64 14.29 5.89 -21.07
N GLY A 65 13.25 6.45 -20.44
CA GLY A 65 12.55 5.77 -19.39
C GLY A 65 13.22 5.91 -18.02
N TYR A 66 12.59 5.36 -17.02
CA TYR A 66 13.09 5.45 -15.64
C TYR A 66 12.46 4.37 -14.76
N GLN A 67 13.07 4.18 -13.60
CA GLN A 67 12.51 3.38 -12.51
C GLN A 67 12.03 4.32 -11.43
N ALA A 68 10.85 4.05 -10.90
CA ALA A 68 10.23 4.85 -9.84
C ALA A 68 9.89 3.98 -8.63
N GLU A 69 9.75 4.62 -7.48
CA GLU A 69 9.32 3.97 -6.26
C GLU A 69 8.05 4.63 -5.74
N TYR A 70 7.06 3.79 -5.44
CA TYR A 70 5.77 4.19 -4.89
C TYR A 70 5.64 3.55 -3.52
N GLN A 71 5.60 4.38 -2.47
CA GLN A 71 5.48 3.92 -1.09
C GLN A 71 4.06 4.13 -0.60
N PHE A 72 3.52 3.09 0.03
CA PHE A 72 2.15 3.13 0.51
C PHE A 72 2.03 2.32 1.80
N LYS A 73 0.92 2.49 2.47
CA LYS A 73 0.56 1.71 3.64
C LYS A 73 -0.85 1.18 3.49
N VAL A 74 -1.10 0.04 4.14
CA VAL A 74 -2.44 -0.52 4.26
C VAL A 74 -2.81 -0.47 5.73
N ILE A 75 -3.94 0.16 6.02
CA ILE A 75 -4.43 0.35 7.38
C ILE A 75 -5.67 -0.52 7.58
N TYR A 76 -5.70 -1.22 8.70
CA TYR A 76 -6.86 -1.98 9.14
C TYR A 76 -7.36 -1.40 10.46
N ARG A 77 -8.57 -0.86 10.43
CA ARG A 77 -9.23 -0.31 11.63
C ARG A 77 -10.23 -1.31 12.16
N MET A 78 -10.12 -1.65 13.43
CA MET A 78 -11.00 -2.61 14.08
C MET A 78 -11.12 -2.28 15.56
N LYS A 79 -12.12 -2.89 16.21
CA LYS A 79 -12.36 -2.70 17.65
C LYS A 79 -12.09 -4.02 18.37
N PRO A 80 -10.91 -4.18 19.00
CA PRO A 80 -10.54 -5.45 19.60
C PRO A 80 -11.14 -5.67 20.99
N GLY A 81 -11.63 -4.62 21.64
CA GLY A 81 -11.98 -4.70 23.07
C GLY A 81 -10.74 -5.05 23.88
N ASN A 82 -10.85 -6.04 24.77
CA ASN A 82 -9.73 -6.52 25.58
C ASN A 82 -9.04 -7.76 25.00
N SER A 83 -9.30 -8.07 23.74
CA SER A 83 -8.82 -9.31 23.13
C SER A 83 -7.45 -9.15 22.48
N ASN A 84 -6.42 -9.74 23.08
CA ASN A 84 -5.10 -9.85 22.46
C ASN A 84 -5.14 -10.71 21.19
N ASP A 85 -6.01 -11.73 21.17
CA ASP A 85 -6.15 -12.59 20.00
C ASP A 85 -6.64 -11.82 18.77
N LYS A 86 -7.60 -10.90 18.96
CA LYS A 86 -8.07 -10.05 17.85
C LYS A 86 -6.96 -9.14 17.31
N ARG A 87 -6.12 -8.62 18.20
CA ARG A 87 -4.97 -7.79 17.78
C ARG A 87 -3.94 -8.61 17.02
N LEU A 88 -3.63 -9.81 17.50
CA LEU A 88 -2.72 -10.71 16.80
C LEU A 88 -3.26 -11.10 15.43
N LYS A 89 -4.55 -11.39 15.33
CA LYS A 89 -5.18 -11.72 14.05
C LYS A 89 -5.14 -10.56 13.06
N ALA A 90 -5.29 -9.32 13.55
CA ALA A 90 -5.18 -8.13 12.71
C ALA A 90 -3.78 -8.02 12.10
N ASP A 91 -2.73 -8.21 12.91
CA ASP A 91 -1.36 -8.18 12.42
C ASP A 91 -1.07 -9.36 11.49
N GLU A 92 -1.54 -10.55 11.83
CA GLU A 92 -1.39 -11.73 10.98
C GLU A 92 -2.02 -11.51 9.60
N MET A 93 -3.21 -10.91 9.56
CA MET A 93 -3.91 -10.63 8.29
C MET A 93 -3.13 -9.64 7.44
N LEU A 94 -2.63 -8.55 8.03
CA LEU A 94 -1.88 -7.56 7.28
C LEU A 94 -0.52 -8.11 6.83
N ASN A 95 0.15 -8.89 7.66
CA ASN A 95 1.40 -9.55 7.27
C ASN A 95 1.16 -10.54 6.12
N ALA A 96 0.07 -11.29 6.16
CA ALA A 96 -0.31 -12.19 5.09
C ALA A 96 -0.62 -11.44 3.79
N LEU A 97 -1.27 -10.28 3.88
CA LEU A 97 -1.51 -9.41 2.72
C LEU A 97 -0.17 -8.96 2.11
N GLY A 98 0.78 -8.57 2.95
CA GLY A 98 2.12 -8.19 2.50
C GLY A 98 2.83 -9.32 1.77
N ASP A 99 2.76 -10.53 2.30
CA ASP A 99 3.35 -11.71 1.68
C ASP A 99 2.66 -12.06 0.35
N TRP A 100 1.33 -11.96 0.32
CA TRP A 100 0.56 -12.15 -0.91
C TRP A 100 0.98 -11.14 -1.97
N ALA A 101 1.09 -9.86 -1.60
CA ALA A 101 1.48 -8.80 -2.53
C ALA A 101 2.87 -9.03 -3.11
N ALA A 102 3.79 -9.57 -2.30
CA ALA A 102 5.16 -9.84 -2.74
C ALA A 102 5.26 -11.06 -3.67
N SER A 103 4.33 -12.00 -3.59
CA SER A 103 4.39 -13.26 -4.33
C SER A 103 3.39 -13.37 -5.47
N GLU A 104 2.32 -12.57 -5.46
CA GLU A 104 1.27 -12.63 -6.48
C GLU A 104 1.74 -11.98 -7.78
N LYS A 105 1.08 -12.35 -8.88
CA LYS A 105 1.30 -11.68 -10.16
C LYS A 105 1.04 -10.19 -10.02
N PRO A 106 2.02 -9.34 -10.38
CA PRO A 106 1.86 -7.91 -10.20
C PRO A 106 0.75 -7.31 -11.06
N PRO A 107 0.19 -6.17 -10.63
CA PRO A 107 -0.87 -5.52 -11.40
C PRO A 107 -0.34 -4.90 -12.69
N ASN A 108 -1.25 -4.74 -13.65
CA ASN A 108 -1.01 -3.87 -14.79
C ASN A 108 -1.31 -2.42 -14.33
N ILE A 109 -0.30 -1.57 -14.32
CA ILE A 109 -0.41 -0.19 -13.84
C ILE A 109 -0.44 0.84 -14.96
N GLY A 110 -0.71 0.39 -16.18
CA GLY A 110 -0.88 1.26 -17.35
C GLY A 110 0.14 0.97 -18.46
N ASP A 111 -0.15 1.54 -19.62
CA ASP A 111 0.70 1.32 -20.79
C ASP A 111 2.09 1.92 -20.58
N GLY A 112 3.11 1.20 -21.04
CA GLY A 112 4.49 1.62 -20.90
C GLY A 112 5.04 1.51 -19.49
N ARG A 113 4.31 0.94 -18.56
CA ARG A 113 4.71 0.77 -17.16
C ARG A 113 4.74 -0.70 -16.80
N ARG A 114 5.74 -1.10 -16.02
CA ARG A 114 5.88 -2.48 -15.58
C ARG A 114 6.28 -2.52 -14.11
N VAL A 115 5.53 -3.24 -13.30
CA VAL A 115 5.91 -3.45 -11.89
C VAL A 115 7.13 -4.36 -11.84
N ILE A 116 8.16 -3.92 -11.12
CA ILE A 116 9.35 -4.73 -10.87
C ILE A 116 9.10 -5.64 -9.67
N ARG A 117 8.61 -5.04 -8.57
CA ARG A 117 8.26 -5.79 -7.36
C ARG A 117 7.39 -4.94 -6.44
N ILE A 118 6.65 -5.64 -5.60
CA ILE A 118 5.91 -5.06 -4.48
C ILE A 118 6.35 -5.84 -3.25
N GLU A 119 6.67 -5.13 -2.17
CA GLU A 119 7.13 -5.81 -0.95
C GLU A 119 6.81 -4.98 0.29
N PRO A 120 6.58 -5.63 1.44
CA PRO A 120 6.47 -4.91 2.69
C PRO A 120 7.83 -4.35 3.10
N THR A 121 7.84 -3.16 3.69
CA THR A 121 9.04 -2.54 4.27
C THR A 121 9.05 -2.67 5.78
N THR A 122 7.90 -2.99 6.38
CA THR A 122 7.75 -3.26 7.81
C THR A 122 6.87 -4.47 8.02
N ARG A 123 6.82 -4.97 9.24
CA ARG A 123 5.76 -5.85 9.71
C ARG A 123 4.55 -5.01 10.09
N SER A 124 3.38 -5.65 10.16
CA SER A 124 2.19 -4.99 10.69
C SER A 124 2.37 -4.70 12.18
N SER A 125 1.88 -3.54 12.59
CA SER A 125 1.93 -3.16 14.00
C SER A 125 0.79 -2.21 14.33
N LEU A 126 0.52 -2.08 15.64
CA LEU A 126 -0.42 -1.11 16.16
C LEU A 126 0.12 0.29 15.88
N PHE A 127 -0.71 1.14 15.30
CA PHE A 127 -0.33 2.48 14.89
C PHE A 127 -1.07 3.55 15.69
N ALA A 128 -2.35 3.34 16.00
CA ALA A 128 -3.16 4.32 16.72
C ALA A 128 -4.26 3.64 17.52
N VAL A 129 -4.61 4.24 18.64
CA VAL A 129 -5.73 3.83 19.49
C VAL A 129 -6.62 5.06 19.68
N TYR A 130 -7.93 4.87 19.50
CA TYR A 130 -8.92 5.95 19.58
C TYR A 130 -9.76 5.80 20.84
N GLU A 131 -10.32 6.93 21.31
CA GLU A 131 -11.12 6.96 22.55
C GLU A 131 -12.34 6.03 22.49
N ASN A 132 -12.92 5.85 21.30
CA ASN A 132 -14.08 4.96 21.14
C ASN A 132 -13.72 3.47 21.16
N GLY A 133 -12.44 3.13 21.35
CA GLY A 133 -11.96 1.76 21.38
C GLY A 133 -11.47 1.21 20.05
N ASP A 134 -11.57 1.96 18.96
CA ASP A 134 -11.00 1.56 17.68
C ASP A 134 -9.48 1.58 17.72
N GLU A 135 -8.86 0.67 17.00
CA GLU A 135 -7.41 0.62 16.79
C GLU A 135 -7.10 0.55 15.31
N ASP A 136 -6.04 1.24 14.92
CA ASP A 136 -5.47 1.13 13.58
C ASP A 136 -4.20 0.30 13.65
N HIS A 137 -4.14 -0.75 12.85
CA HIS A 137 -2.94 -1.51 12.55
C HIS A 137 -2.52 -1.17 11.14
N GLN A 138 -1.23 -1.14 10.86
CA GLN A 138 -0.75 -0.79 9.53
C GLN A 138 0.46 -1.62 9.14
N ILE A 139 0.60 -1.83 7.85
CA ILE A 139 1.81 -2.35 7.23
C ILE A 139 2.28 -1.37 6.17
N LEU A 140 3.57 -1.08 6.17
CA LEU A 140 4.19 -0.19 5.19
C LEU A 140 4.75 -1.02 4.06
N MET A 141 4.54 -0.55 2.84
CA MET A 141 4.90 -1.28 1.63
C MET A 141 5.50 -0.35 0.59
N LYS A 142 6.19 -0.93 -0.37
CA LYS A 142 6.69 -0.19 -1.53
C LYS A 142 6.48 -0.99 -2.80
N MET A 143 6.30 -0.27 -3.88
CA MET A 143 6.27 -0.82 -5.23
C MET A 143 7.33 -0.13 -6.07
N ASN A 144 8.22 -0.91 -6.69
CA ASN A 144 9.14 -0.41 -7.69
C ASN A 144 8.58 -0.76 -9.06
N TYR A 145 8.55 0.23 -9.94
CA TYR A 145 8.09 0.03 -11.31
C TYR A 145 8.97 0.80 -12.28
N GLU A 146 8.92 0.41 -13.53
CA GLU A 146 9.67 1.11 -14.58
C GLU A 146 8.72 1.65 -15.63
N VAL A 147 9.13 2.76 -16.23
CA VAL A 147 8.41 3.42 -17.31
C VAL A 147 9.32 3.45 -18.52
N ASN A 148 8.83 2.90 -19.62
CA ASN A 148 9.51 2.93 -20.91
C ASN A 148 8.93 4.07 -21.73
N VAL A 149 9.80 4.83 -22.32
CA VAL A 149 9.41 5.94 -23.18
C VAL A 149 9.57 5.53 -24.64
#